data_8f0867c9aa1ae8e0bba53b0bdda1fe71
#
_entry.id   8f0867c9aa1ae8e0bba53b0bdda1fe71
#
_cell.length_a   1.000
_cell.length_b   1.000
_cell.length_c   1.000
_cell.angle_alpha   90.00
_cell.angle_beta   90.00
_cell.angle_gamma   90.00
#
_symmetry.space_group_name_H-M   'P 1'
#
loop_
_entity.id
_entity.type
_entity.pdbx_description
1 polymer ?
#
loop_
_entity_poly.entity_id
_entity_poly.type
_entity_poly.pdbx_seq_one_letter_code
_entity_poly.pdbx_strand_id
1 'polypeptide(L)' 'MAAAQRMYTAGTVGDAVCSLSAVGEPDPGLLPEAGRIGVGSYRGYWCLIW' A
#
# COMPACT_ATOMS: atom_id res chain seq x y z
N MET A 1 -5.46 2.20 7.53
CA MET A 1 -5.25 0.77 7.31
C MET A 1 -4.09 0.27 8.16
N ALA A 2 -4.26 -0.86 8.82
CA ALA A 2 -3.25 -1.40 9.75
C ALA A 2 -1.94 -1.77 9.07
N ALA A 3 -1.99 -2.28 7.82
CA ALA A 3 -0.77 -2.66 7.10
C ALA A 3 0.14 -1.45 6.82
N ALA A 4 -0.44 -0.33 6.40
CA ALA A 4 0.33 0.89 6.18
C ALA A 4 0.94 1.41 7.48
N GLN A 5 0.19 1.33 8.57
CA GLN A 5 0.69 1.73 9.88
C GLN A 5 1.83 0.81 10.34
N ARG A 6 1.71 -0.49 10.09
CA ARG A 6 2.80 -1.44 10.40
C ARG A 6 4.06 -1.11 9.63
N MET A 7 3.94 -0.78 8.34
CA MET A 7 5.10 -0.37 7.54
C MET A 7 5.76 0.88 8.10
N TYR A 8 4.97 1.86 8.47
CA TYR A 8 5.49 3.09 9.06
C TYR A 8 6.24 2.79 10.38
N THR A 9 5.62 2.02 11.24
CA THR A 9 6.20 1.67 12.55
C THR A 9 7.50 0.89 12.40
N ALA A 10 7.53 -0.05 11.45
CA ALA A 10 8.73 -0.85 11.19
C ALA A 10 9.82 -0.08 10.41
N GLY A 11 9.44 1.01 9.73
CA GLY A 11 10.36 1.77 8.90
C GLY A 11 10.74 1.06 7.61
N THR A 12 9.92 0.11 7.15
CA THR A 12 10.18 -0.66 5.93
C THR A 12 8.97 -0.67 5.04
N VAL A 13 9.20 -0.73 3.72
CA VAL A 13 8.14 -0.88 2.73
C VAL A 13 7.88 -2.35 2.49
N GLY A 14 6.63 -2.74 2.57
CA GLY A 14 6.21 -4.11 2.31
C GLY A 14 5.48 -4.72 3.50
N ASP A 15 4.34 -5.33 3.22
CA ASP A 15 3.55 -6.06 4.22
C ASP A 15 2.89 -7.23 3.51
N ALA A 16 2.77 -8.36 4.20
CA ALA A 16 2.28 -9.60 3.61
C ALA A 16 0.84 -9.48 3.10
N VAL A 17 0.05 -8.56 3.65
CA VAL A 17 -1.34 -8.38 3.21
C VAL A 17 -1.47 -7.50 1.98
N CYS A 18 -0.42 -6.77 1.60
CA CYS A 18 -0.48 -5.83 0.48
C CYS A 18 -0.09 -6.52 -0.83
N SER A 19 -0.88 -6.30 -1.87
CA SER A 19 -0.49 -6.71 -3.23
C SER A 19 0.59 -5.79 -3.78
N LEU A 20 0.51 -4.52 -3.42
CA LEU A 20 1.51 -3.51 -3.76
C LEU A 20 1.74 -2.61 -2.55
N SER A 21 3.00 -2.30 -2.26
CA SER A 21 3.37 -1.38 -1.19
C SER A 21 4.33 -0.34 -1.74
N ALA A 22 4.19 0.91 -1.28
CA ALA A 22 5.04 1.99 -1.74
C ALA A 22 5.18 3.08 -0.67
N VAL A 23 6.24 3.85 -0.77
CA VAL A 23 6.40 5.12 -0.05
C VAL A 23 6.10 6.24 -1.03
N GLY A 24 5.21 7.13 -0.64
CA GLY A 24 4.66 8.12 -1.55
C GLY A 24 3.53 7.54 -2.39
N GLU A 25 2.79 8.41 -3.05
CA GLU A 25 1.65 7.98 -3.87
C GLU A 25 2.12 7.05 -4.99
N PRO A 26 1.52 5.85 -5.11
CA PRO A 26 1.94 4.92 -6.16
C PRO A 26 1.54 5.42 -7.54
N ASP A 27 2.35 5.03 -8.54
CA ASP A 27 2.07 5.35 -9.93
C ASP A 27 0.79 4.62 -10.38
N PRO A 28 -0.22 5.34 -10.87
CA PRO A 28 -1.45 4.70 -11.37
C PRO A 28 -1.20 3.65 -12.45
N GLY A 29 -0.12 3.78 -13.21
CA GLY A 29 0.24 2.79 -14.22
C GLY A 29 0.62 1.43 -13.68
N LEU A 30 0.95 1.33 -12.39
CA LEU A 30 1.27 0.07 -11.74
C LEU A 30 0.03 -0.66 -11.21
N LEU A 31 -1.12 -0.01 -11.22
CA LEU A 31 -2.35 -0.59 -10.69
C LEU A 31 -3.03 -1.45 -11.76
N PRO A 32 -3.52 -2.64 -11.41
CA PRO A 32 -4.27 -3.44 -12.35
C PRO A 32 -5.65 -2.83 -12.62
N GLU A 33 -6.22 -3.12 -13.77
CA GLU A 33 -7.60 -2.76 -14.07
C GLU A 33 -8.55 -3.74 -13.39
N ALA A 34 -8.48 -3.79 -12.06
CA ALA A 34 -9.33 -4.64 -11.26
C ALA A 34 -10.62 -3.91 -10.91
N GLY A 35 -11.70 -4.65 -10.76
CA GLY A 35 -12.98 -4.07 -10.39
C GLY A 35 -13.00 -3.46 -9.00
N ARG A 36 -12.18 -3.98 -8.09
CA ARG A 36 -12.05 -3.46 -6.73
C ARG A 36 -10.61 -3.54 -6.27
N ILE A 37 -10.16 -2.44 -5.68
CA ILE A 37 -8.83 -2.35 -5.06
C ILE A 37 -9.02 -1.70 -3.69
N GLY A 38 -8.49 -2.37 -2.66
CA GLY A 38 -8.40 -1.77 -1.35
C GLY A 38 -7.19 -0.86 -1.29
N VAL A 39 -7.36 0.36 -0.82
CA VAL A 39 -6.28 1.34 -0.72
C VAL A 39 -6.22 1.87 0.70
N GLY A 40 -5.04 1.84 1.28
CA GLY A 40 -4.80 2.45 2.57
C GLY A 40 -3.46 3.15 2.59
N SER A 41 -3.38 4.23 3.35
CA SER A 41 -2.13 4.95 3.52
C SER A 41 -1.97 5.40 4.96
N TYR A 42 -0.71 5.57 5.37
CA TYR A 42 -0.37 6.07 6.69
C TYR A 42 0.98 6.76 6.62
N ARG A 43 0.99 8.07 6.82
CA ARG A 43 2.21 8.90 6.86
C ARG A 43 3.12 8.64 5.66
N GLY A 44 2.55 8.56 4.46
CA GLY A 44 3.29 8.36 3.22
C GLY A 44 3.51 6.90 2.83
N TYR A 45 3.17 5.95 3.68
CA TYR A 45 3.23 4.52 3.35
C TYR A 45 1.89 4.07 2.78
N TRP A 46 1.93 3.47 1.60
CA TRP A 46 0.74 3.06 0.86
C TRP A 46 0.68 1.55 0.75
N CYS A 47 -0.51 1.01 0.95
CA CYS A 47 -0.79 -0.42 0.80
C CYS A 47 -2.00 -0.58 -0.08
N LEU A 48 -1.86 -1.35 -1.14
CA LEU A 48 -2.95 -1.66 -2.04
C LEU A 48 -3.20 -3.16 -2.02
N ILE A 49 -4.47 -3.53 -2.00
CA ILE A 49 -4.91 -4.91 -1.91
C ILE A 49 -5.91 -5.17 -3.04
N TRP A 50 -5.65 -6.21 -3.81
CA TRP A 50 -6.59 -6.68 -4.82
C TRP A 50 -6.57 -8.20 -4.93
#